data_e6ad69e99600e5d2aaee863e89736160
#
_entry.id   e6ad69e99600e5d2aaee863e89736160
#
_cell.length_a   1.000
_cell.length_b   1.000
_cell.length_c   1.000
_cell.angle_alpha   90.00
_cell.angle_beta   90.00
_cell.angle_gamma   90.00
#
_symmetry.space_group_name_H-M   'P 1'
#
loop_
_entity.id
_entity.type
_entity.pdbx_description
1 polymer ?
#
loop_
_entity_poly.entity_id
_entity_poly.type
_entity_poly.pdbx_seq_one_letter_code
_entity_poly.pdbx_strand_id
1 'polypeptide(L)'
;MKKLAKKAIDAIEYSVQNPTISMTEIGRIFNVDRHTISRYKKDNLYLAYNVSNASNPNDEYLYHFEEEELGYINKYLSNPSTPYESLNIPIGRRTLYHWLEIFNKEKTVGGSQKYSYNRDKFSTINSEEDAYWLGFITADGCIIENCWLQIQLAKKDKDHLIKFCRYMELPENEMDKMIKSGFGGAYTRDNPVNNVKICSLNIIKNLEEKGVSPRKSGKEKPYICKNIELEKAYIRGLIDGDGYIRKTQYGFGLVGSYEICEYVKNFIVNNITDISRNNIREHGVIWKLEINGRVQTSKILEYFYKNSNIHLNRKYNIYINDHNI
;
A
#
# COMPACT_ATOMS: atom_id res chain seq x y z
N MET A 1 -24.96 6.94 17.18
CA MET A 1 -24.87 7.82 15.99
C MET A 1 -26.23 7.95 15.33
N LYS A 2 -26.66 9.16 15.07
CA LYS A 2 -27.94 9.45 14.38
C LYS A 2 -27.68 10.12 13.06
N LYS A 3 -28.48 9.75 12.05
CA LYS A 3 -28.39 10.32 10.72
C LYS A 3 -29.29 11.55 10.67
N LEU A 4 -28.72 12.71 10.34
CA LEU A 4 -29.44 13.98 10.22
C LEU A 4 -29.46 14.44 8.76
N ALA A 5 -30.56 15.01 8.32
CA ALA A 5 -30.62 15.68 7.03
C ALA A 5 -29.74 16.94 7.05
N LYS A 6 -29.11 17.27 5.93
CA LYS A 6 -28.24 18.46 5.80
C LYS A 6 -28.92 19.72 6.31
N LYS A 7 -30.15 19.95 5.94
CA LYS A 7 -30.95 21.08 6.42
C LYS A 7 -31.07 21.20 7.94
N ALA A 8 -30.97 20.07 8.67
CA ALA A 8 -30.99 20.11 10.13
C ALA A 8 -29.66 20.57 10.70
N ILE A 9 -28.54 20.17 10.09
CA ILE A 9 -27.21 20.65 10.45
C ILE A 9 -27.06 22.13 10.12
N ASP A 10 -27.47 22.54 8.92
CA ASP A 10 -27.44 23.96 8.50
C ASP A 10 -28.23 24.83 9.48
N ALA A 11 -29.40 24.33 9.95
CA ALA A 11 -30.22 25.02 10.95
C ALA A 11 -29.51 25.11 12.31
N ILE A 12 -28.79 24.06 12.73
CA ILE A 12 -28.02 24.05 13.99
C ILE A 12 -26.86 25.05 13.88
N GLU A 13 -26.08 24.99 12.83
CA GLU A 13 -24.96 25.93 12.60
C GLU A 13 -25.43 27.38 12.54
N TYR A 14 -26.51 27.64 11.81
CA TYR A 14 -27.12 28.97 11.77
C TYR A 14 -27.57 29.43 13.15
N SER A 15 -28.10 28.52 13.98
CA SER A 15 -28.51 28.83 15.35
C SER A 15 -27.35 29.17 16.30
N VAL A 16 -26.18 28.58 16.06
CA VAL A 16 -24.94 28.89 16.81
C VAL A 16 -24.41 30.26 16.42
N GLN A 17 -24.42 30.58 15.14
CA GLN A 17 -23.95 31.88 14.63
C GLN A 17 -24.92 33.02 14.95
N ASN A 18 -26.21 32.74 15.13
CA ASN A 18 -27.25 33.70 15.37
C ASN A 18 -28.02 33.44 16.67
N PRO A 19 -27.37 33.59 17.84
CA PRO A 19 -27.93 33.22 19.13
C PRO A 19 -29.17 34.01 19.56
N THR A 20 -29.44 35.16 18.95
CA THR A 20 -30.58 36.03 19.24
C THR A 20 -31.87 35.61 18.51
N ILE A 21 -31.76 34.79 17.46
CA ILE A 21 -32.91 34.30 16.69
C ILE A 21 -33.51 33.10 17.41
N SER A 22 -34.84 33.07 17.52
CA SER A 22 -35.54 31.98 18.19
C SER A 22 -35.44 30.66 17.40
N MET A 23 -35.38 29.52 18.15
CA MET A 23 -35.38 28.18 17.52
C MET A 23 -36.61 27.93 16.65
N THR A 24 -37.73 28.58 16.98
CA THR A 24 -38.98 28.49 16.21
C THR A 24 -38.80 29.17 14.85
N GLU A 25 -38.17 30.34 14.81
CA GLU A 25 -37.89 31.07 13.59
C GLU A 25 -36.87 30.34 12.69
N ILE A 26 -35.79 29.83 13.29
CA ILE A 26 -34.81 29.04 12.59
C ILE A 26 -35.44 27.77 12.02
N GLY A 27 -36.30 27.11 12.81
CA GLY A 27 -37.04 25.93 12.37
C GLY A 27 -37.93 26.21 11.14
N ARG A 28 -38.53 27.41 11.03
CA ARG A 28 -39.29 27.82 9.85
C ARG A 28 -38.40 28.07 8.64
N ILE A 29 -37.25 28.76 8.85
CA ILE A 29 -36.30 29.08 7.78
C ILE A 29 -35.81 27.81 7.09
N PHE A 30 -35.39 26.81 7.86
CA PHE A 30 -34.80 25.59 7.37
C PHE A 30 -35.80 24.43 7.20
N ASN A 31 -37.09 24.65 7.52
CA ASN A 31 -38.08 23.59 7.57
C ASN A 31 -37.67 22.38 8.41
N VAL A 32 -37.21 22.65 9.63
CA VAL A 32 -36.71 21.67 10.62
C VAL A 32 -37.46 21.89 11.94
N ASP A 33 -37.80 20.79 12.62
CA ASP A 33 -38.41 20.86 13.93
C ASP A 33 -37.50 21.55 14.95
N ARG A 34 -38.06 22.52 15.69
CA ARG A 34 -37.31 23.32 16.69
C ARG A 34 -36.67 22.48 17.78
N HIS A 35 -37.27 21.36 18.16
CA HIS A 35 -36.75 20.47 19.19
C HIS A 35 -35.51 19.74 18.67
N THR A 36 -35.46 19.42 17.38
CA THR A 36 -34.24 18.87 16.74
C THR A 36 -33.12 19.89 16.84
N ILE A 37 -33.35 21.15 16.46
CA ILE A 37 -32.32 22.20 16.53
C ILE A 37 -31.85 22.39 17.99
N SER A 38 -32.80 22.55 18.91
CA SER A 38 -32.50 22.80 20.34
C SER A 38 -31.74 21.64 21.00
N ARG A 39 -32.09 20.40 20.63
CA ARG A 39 -31.46 19.18 21.14
C ARG A 39 -29.99 19.07 20.73
N TYR A 40 -29.69 19.31 19.46
CA TYR A 40 -28.34 19.12 18.92
C TYR A 40 -27.47 20.38 19.00
N LYS A 41 -28.05 21.59 19.18
CA LYS A 41 -27.29 22.81 19.45
C LYS A 41 -26.49 22.74 20.74
N LYS A 42 -27.02 22.03 21.75
CA LYS A 42 -26.51 22.08 23.13
C LYS A 42 -25.09 21.52 23.25
N ASP A 43 -24.70 20.64 22.36
CA ASP A 43 -23.52 19.81 22.54
C ASP A 43 -22.38 20.12 21.54
N ASN A 44 -22.58 21.00 20.53
CA ASN A 44 -21.57 21.28 19.46
C ASN A 44 -20.92 20.04 18.83
N LEU A 45 -21.56 18.86 18.97
CA LEU A 45 -21.01 17.54 18.68
C LEU A 45 -21.50 16.96 17.35
N TYR A 46 -21.84 17.82 16.41
CA TYR A 46 -22.21 17.37 15.07
C TYR A 46 -21.02 17.47 14.13
N LEU A 47 -20.85 16.45 13.32
CA LEU A 47 -19.86 16.42 12.28
C LEU A 47 -20.56 16.24 10.94
N ALA A 48 -20.30 17.18 10.03
CA ALA A 48 -20.82 17.13 8.69
C ALA A 48 -20.05 16.09 7.87
N TYR A 49 -20.75 15.10 7.32
CA TYR A 49 -20.18 14.16 6.38
C TYR A 49 -21.19 13.78 5.30
N ASN A 50 -20.78 13.98 4.05
CA ASN A 50 -21.57 13.60 2.88
C ASN A 50 -21.54 12.09 2.70
N VAL A 51 -22.69 11.43 2.79
CA VAL A 51 -22.79 9.98 2.59
C VAL A 51 -23.17 9.72 1.14
N SER A 52 -22.18 9.35 0.35
CA SER A 52 -22.33 9.01 -1.07
C SER A 52 -23.23 7.80 -1.38
N ASN A 53 -23.77 7.13 -0.34
CA ASN A 53 -24.60 5.92 -0.45
C ASN A 53 -26.01 6.09 0.14
N ALA A 54 -26.57 7.28 0.12
CA ALA A 54 -27.99 7.44 0.40
C ALA A 54 -28.80 6.76 -0.72
N SER A 55 -29.80 6.02 -0.35
CA SER A 55 -30.73 5.35 -1.27
C SER A 55 -31.48 6.31 -2.20
N ASN A 56 -31.32 7.61 -1.97
CA ASN A 56 -31.81 8.68 -2.83
C ASN A 56 -30.65 9.67 -3.06
N PRO A 57 -30.13 9.82 -4.31
CA PRO A 57 -28.98 10.67 -4.60
C PRO A 57 -29.24 12.17 -4.36
N ASN A 58 -30.50 12.59 -4.10
CA ASN A 58 -30.86 13.97 -3.81
C ASN A 58 -30.93 14.29 -2.30
N ASP A 59 -30.77 13.29 -1.42
CA ASP A 59 -30.79 13.49 0.03
C ASP A 59 -29.38 13.42 0.59
N GLU A 60 -28.75 14.56 0.78
CA GLU A 60 -27.51 14.66 1.55
C GLU A 60 -27.83 14.53 3.04
N TYR A 61 -27.25 13.50 3.67
CA TYR A 61 -27.38 13.26 5.11
C TYR A 61 -26.06 13.49 5.81
N LEU A 62 -26.14 14.10 6.99
CA LEU A 62 -25.00 14.28 7.89
C LEU A 62 -25.18 13.40 9.11
N TYR A 63 -24.07 13.00 9.72
CA TYR A 63 -24.08 12.17 10.91
C TYR A 63 -23.80 13.02 12.14
N HIS A 64 -24.62 12.84 13.16
CA HIS A 64 -24.39 13.37 14.48
C HIS A 64 -23.85 12.28 15.40
N PHE A 65 -22.74 12.57 16.05
CA PHE A 65 -22.15 11.70 17.07
C PHE A 65 -22.42 12.29 18.44
N GLU A 66 -22.84 11.44 19.37
CA GLU A 66 -22.98 11.81 20.78
C GLU A 66 -21.57 11.92 21.40
N GLU A 67 -21.43 12.63 22.53
CA GLU A 67 -20.16 12.85 23.20
C GLU A 67 -19.45 11.53 23.57
N GLU A 68 -20.20 10.56 24.06
CA GLU A 68 -19.71 9.23 24.38
C GLU A 68 -19.14 8.49 23.15
N GLU A 69 -19.82 8.57 22.02
CA GLU A 69 -19.38 7.98 20.75
C GLU A 69 -18.07 8.61 20.24
N LEU A 70 -17.97 9.94 20.35
CA LEU A 70 -16.73 10.67 20.07
C LEU A 70 -15.62 10.29 21.06
N GLY A 71 -15.95 10.06 22.32
CA GLY A 71 -15.03 9.55 23.33
C GLY A 71 -14.43 8.21 22.94
N TYR A 72 -15.22 7.29 22.39
CA TYR A 72 -14.74 5.99 21.90
C TYR A 72 -13.82 6.13 20.67
N ILE A 73 -14.18 6.99 19.74
CA ILE A 73 -13.35 7.29 18.55
C ILE A 73 -12.01 7.86 18.99
N ASN A 74 -12.01 8.87 19.85
CA ASN A 74 -10.79 9.51 20.34
C ASN A 74 -9.93 8.54 21.16
N LYS A 75 -10.53 7.71 21.99
CA LYS A 75 -9.83 6.67 22.75
C LYS A 75 -9.10 5.70 21.82
N TYR A 76 -9.74 5.29 20.73
CA TYR A 76 -9.12 4.43 19.73
C TYR A 76 -7.98 5.14 18.97
N LEU A 77 -8.22 6.37 18.49
CA LEU A 77 -7.23 7.15 17.72
C LEU A 77 -6.00 7.52 18.57
N SER A 78 -6.18 7.73 19.87
CA SER A 78 -5.07 8.05 20.80
C SER A 78 -4.23 6.84 21.20
N ASN A 79 -4.67 5.62 20.87
CA ASN A 79 -3.99 4.38 21.24
C ASN A 79 -3.71 3.49 20.02
N PRO A 80 -2.92 3.96 19.05
CA PRO A 80 -2.77 3.32 17.73
C PRO A 80 -2.12 1.93 17.79
N SER A 81 -1.37 1.64 18.84
CA SER A 81 -0.65 0.37 19.03
C SER A 81 -1.36 -0.61 19.96
N THR A 82 -2.47 -0.21 20.57
CA THR A 82 -3.20 -1.05 21.52
C THR A 82 -4.25 -1.88 20.78
N PRO A 83 -4.32 -3.20 21.01
CA PRO A 83 -5.39 -4.03 20.47
C PRO A 83 -6.76 -3.50 20.85
N TYR A 84 -7.71 -3.49 19.91
CA TYR A 84 -9.07 -2.99 20.14
C TYR A 84 -9.72 -3.63 21.37
N GLU A 85 -9.54 -4.92 21.53
CA GLU A 85 -10.08 -5.72 22.64
C GLU A 85 -9.57 -5.25 24.00
N SER A 86 -8.38 -4.65 24.04
CA SER A 86 -7.77 -4.11 25.27
C SER A 86 -8.20 -2.68 25.58
N LEU A 87 -8.88 -2.01 24.66
CA LEU A 87 -9.31 -0.62 24.86
C LEU A 87 -10.59 -0.50 25.71
N ASN A 88 -11.26 -1.59 26.02
CA ASN A 88 -12.54 -1.58 26.75
C ASN A 88 -13.55 -0.58 26.17
N ILE A 89 -13.72 -0.59 24.84
CA ILE A 89 -14.72 0.19 24.13
C ILE A 89 -15.99 -0.67 24.02
N PRO A 90 -17.16 -0.24 24.56
CA PRO A 90 -18.35 -1.08 24.69
C PRO A 90 -19.18 -1.21 23.40
N ILE A 91 -18.62 -0.91 22.24
CA ILE A 91 -19.26 -1.06 20.95
C ILE A 91 -18.53 -2.13 20.11
N GLY A 92 -19.17 -2.65 19.08
CA GLY A 92 -18.51 -3.60 18.19
C GLY A 92 -17.42 -2.94 17.33
N ARG A 93 -16.30 -3.64 17.10
CA ARG A 93 -15.19 -3.18 16.25
C ARG A 93 -15.66 -2.73 14.85
N ARG A 94 -16.63 -3.45 14.26
CA ARG A 94 -17.21 -3.10 12.96
C ARG A 94 -17.90 -1.74 13.00
N THR A 95 -18.61 -1.44 14.08
CA THR A 95 -19.31 -0.16 14.29
C THR A 95 -18.31 0.98 14.42
N LEU A 96 -17.24 0.81 15.22
CA LEU A 96 -16.19 1.82 15.35
C LEU A 96 -15.51 2.09 14.01
N TYR A 97 -15.19 1.05 13.24
CA TYR A 97 -14.54 1.22 11.93
C TYR A 97 -15.45 1.93 10.91
N HIS A 98 -16.75 1.67 10.95
CA HIS A 98 -17.71 2.44 10.15
C HIS A 98 -17.74 3.91 10.57
N TRP A 99 -17.68 4.21 11.85
CA TRP A 99 -17.60 5.59 12.33
C TRP A 99 -16.31 6.30 11.89
N LEU A 100 -15.18 5.60 11.93
CA LEU A 100 -13.92 6.15 11.44
C LEU A 100 -13.96 6.45 9.93
N GLU A 101 -14.66 5.65 9.15
CA GLU A 101 -14.90 5.93 7.72
C GLU A 101 -15.71 7.23 7.55
N ILE A 102 -16.77 7.43 8.35
CA ILE A 102 -17.57 8.66 8.35
C ILE A 102 -16.69 9.87 8.70
N PHE A 103 -15.77 9.73 9.63
CA PHE A 103 -14.84 10.80 10.00
C PHE A 103 -13.73 11.05 8.98
N ASN A 104 -13.65 10.27 7.94
CA ASN A 104 -12.52 10.28 7.02
C ASN A 104 -11.18 10.19 7.78
N LYS A 105 -11.19 9.52 8.95
CA LYS A 105 -10.01 9.26 9.77
C LYS A 105 -9.44 7.92 9.40
N GLU A 106 -8.13 7.87 9.33
CA GLU A 106 -7.43 6.61 9.10
C GLU A 106 -7.76 5.65 10.23
N LYS A 107 -8.22 4.46 9.85
CA LYS A 107 -8.30 3.35 10.79
C LYS A 107 -6.88 3.13 11.29
N THR A 108 -6.63 3.48 12.55
CA THR A 108 -5.40 3.04 13.15
C THR A 108 -5.43 1.53 13.12
N VAL A 109 -4.51 0.92 12.42
CA VAL A 109 -4.42 -0.54 12.29
C VAL A 109 -3.90 -1.12 13.60
N GLY A 110 -4.41 -0.66 14.72
CA GLY A 110 -3.99 -1.07 16.05
C GLY A 110 -4.65 -2.32 16.58
N GLY A 111 -5.83 -2.65 16.06
CA GLY A 111 -6.66 -3.69 16.68
C GLY A 111 -6.19 -5.13 16.52
N SER A 112 -5.25 -5.44 15.66
CA SER A 112 -4.75 -6.80 15.48
C SER A 112 -3.29 -6.87 15.06
N GLN A 113 -2.54 -5.79 15.17
CA GLN A 113 -1.11 -5.88 14.90
C GLN A 113 -0.42 -6.60 16.04
N LYS A 114 -0.34 -7.90 15.86
CA LYS A 114 0.48 -8.79 16.68
C LYS A 114 1.97 -8.43 16.60
N TYR A 115 2.36 -7.63 15.62
CA TYR A 115 3.76 -7.32 15.32
C TYR A 115 3.97 -5.82 15.15
N SER A 116 5.05 -5.29 15.75
CA SER A 116 5.50 -3.92 15.56
C SER A 116 6.40 -3.83 14.32
N TYR A 117 6.18 -2.84 13.45
CA TYR A 117 7.03 -2.53 12.30
C TYR A 117 6.94 -1.04 11.95
N ASN A 118 7.91 -0.56 11.18
CA ASN A 118 7.96 0.83 10.78
C ASN A 118 6.89 1.13 9.71
N ARG A 119 5.91 1.96 10.06
CA ARG A 119 4.78 2.35 9.20
C ARG A 119 5.09 3.48 8.24
N ASP A 120 6.21 4.17 8.44
CA ASP A 120 6.62 5.29 7.60
C ASP A 120 7.50 4.87 6.42
N LYS A 121 7.75 3.55 6.29
CA LYS A 121 8.44 3.00 5.13
C LYS A 121 7.71 3.42 3.85
N PHE A 122 8.51 3.64 2.83
CA PHE A 122 8.07 4.16 1.52
C PHE A 122 7.50 5.58 1.53
N SER A 123 7.50 6.33 2.64
CA SER A 123 7.16 7.75 2.64
C SER A 123 8.15 8.55 1.77
N THR A 124 9.43 8.25 1.92
CA THR A 124 10.52 8.77 1.07
C THR A 124 11.39 7.62 0.59
N ILE A 125 12.01 7.78 -0.58
CA ILE A 125 12.96 6.82 -1.15
C ILE A 125 14.34 7.46 -1.12
N ASN A 126 15.10 7.18 -0.06
CA ASN A 126 16.37 7.86 0.19
C ASN A 126 17.56 6.88 0.34
N SER A 127 17.32 5.60 0.52
CA SER A 127 18.35 4.57 0.65
C SER A 127 18.29 3.54 -0.48
N GLU A 128 19.38 2.78 -0.66
CA GLU A 128 19.42 1.64 -1.57
C GLU A 128 18.32 0.63 -1.24
N GLU A 129 18.08 0.36 0.04
CA GLU A 129 17.03 -0.57 0.47
C GLU A 129 15.62 -0.07 0.16
N ASP A 130 15.33 1.23 0.38
CA ASP A 130 14.02 1.81 0.04
C ASP A 130 13.73 1.65 -1.44
N ALA A 131 14.68 2.02 -2.29
CA ALA A 131 14.54 1.93 -3.74
C ALA A 131 14.42 0.47 -4.19
N TYR A 132 15.23 -0.42 -3.67
CA TYR A 132 15.19 -1.85 -3.98
C TYR A 132 13.82 -2.47 -3.62
N TRP A 133 13.35 -2.26 -2.38
CA TRP A 133 12.06 -2.82 -1.96
C TRP A 133 10.88 -2.21 -2.70
N LEU A 134 10.94 -0.93 -3.04
CA LEU A 134 9.92 -0.33 -3.92
C LEU A 134 9.89 -1.04 -5.27
N GLY A 135 11.04 -1.27 -5.91
CA GLY A 135 11.13 -1.99 -7.17
C GLY A 135 10.63 -3.44 -7.06
N PHE A 136 11.02 -4.15 -6.00
CA PHE A 136 10.58 -5.52 -5.75
C PHE A 136 9.06 -5.62 -5.52
N ILE A 137 8.49 -4.68 -4.78
CA ILE A 137 7.04 -4.60 -4.56
C ILE A 137 6.31 -4.20 -5.84
N THR A 138 6.89 -3.32 -6.66
CA THR A 138 6.33 -2.98 -7.98
C THR A 138 6.22 -4.23 -8.86
N ALA A 139 7.15 -5.17 -8.77
CA ALA A 139 7.10 -6.47 -9.44
C ALA A 139 6.17 -7.47 -8.69
N ASP A 140 6.67 -8.07 -7.62
CA ASP A 140 6.06 -9.22 -6.91
C ASP A 140 5.11 -8.86 -5.76
N GLY A 141 4.98 -7.58 -5.38
CA GLY A 141 4.06 -7.15 -4.32
C GLY A 141 2.61 -7.16 -4.76
N CYS A 142 1.70 -7.43 -3.84
CA CYS A 142 0.25 -7.40 -4.07
C CYS A 142 -0.44 -6.58 -2.98
N ILE A 143 -1.25 -5.59 -3.39
CA ILE A 143 -2.13 -4.84 -2.49
C ILE A 143 -3.50 -5.52 -2.49
N ILE A 144 -3.94 -5.99 -1.31
CA ILE A 144 -5.19 -6.71 -1.09
C ILE A 144 -6.11 -5.86 -0.21
N GLU A 145 -7.38 -5.76 -0.59
CA GLU A 145 -8.42 -5.05 0.17
C GLU A 145 -8.04 -3.62 0.56
N ASN A 146 -7.19 -2.98 -0.26
CA ASN A 146 -6.70 -1.60 -0.09
C ASN A 146 -5.99 -1.31 1.26
N CYS A 147 -5.67 -2.33 2.05
CA CYS A 147 -5.00 -2.16 3.35
C CYS A 147 -3.88 -3.16 3.62
N TRP A 148 -3.74 -4.21 2.83
CA TRP A 148 -2.73 -5.23 3.02
C TRP A 148 -1.70 -5.22 1.90
N LEU A 149 -0.44 -5.05 2.25
CA LEU A 149 0.67 -5.40 1.38
C LEU A 149 1.03 -6.88 1.61
N GLN A 150 1.00 -7.67 0.55
CA GLN A 150 1.45 -9.06 0.57
C GLN A 150 2.63 -9.24 -0.37
N ILE A 151 3.66 -9.93 0.12
CA ILE A 151 4.75 -10.49 -0.70
C ILE A 151 4.70 -12.00 -0.54
N GLN A 152 4.63 -12.71 -1.67
CA GLN A 152 4.58 -14.17 -1.70
C GLN A 152 5.71 -14.70 -2.59
N LEU A 153 6.54 -15.57 -2.04
CA LEU A 153 7.69 -16.13 -2.73
C LEU A 153 7.70 -17.66 -2.62
N ALA A 154 8.41 -18.31 -3.54
CA ALA A 154 8.68 -19.74 -3.45
C ALA A 154 9.37 -20.06 -2.11
N LYS A 155 9.12 -21.24 -1.54
CA LYS A 155 9.67 -21.65 -0.23
C LYS A 155 11.20 -21.53 -0.16
N LYS A 156 11.90 -21.75 -1.27
CA LYS A 156 13.36 -21.63 -1.38
C LYS A 156 13.90 -20.22 -1.22
N ASP A 157 13.05 -19.20 -1.43
CA ASP A 157 13.39 -17.78 -1.33
C ASP A 157 12.91 -17.17 0.02
N LYS A 158 12.68 -18.01 1.08
CA LYS A 158 12.26 -17.55 2.42
C LYS A 158 13.21 -16.53 3.03
N ASP A 159 14.49 -16.66 2.80
CA ASP A 159 15.54 -15.74 3.28
C ASP A 159 15.31 -14.31 2.78
N HIS A 160 14.71 -14.16 1.58
CA HIS A 160 14.38 -12.84 1.05
C HIS A 160 13.21 -12.19 1.79
N LEU A 161 12.21 -12.97 2.21
CA LEU A 161 11.15 -12.47 3.09
C LEU A 161 11.68 -12.07 4.47
N ILE A 162 12.69 -12.76 4.99
CA ILE A 162 13.37 -12.36 6.24
C ILE A 162 14.07 -11.00 6.06
N LYS A 163 14.77 -10.78 4.93
CA LYS A 163 15.33 -9.46 4.60
C LYS A 163 14.27 -8.37 4.56
N PHE A 164 13.11 -8.66 3.97
CA PHE A 164 12.00 -7.71 3.97
C PHE A 164 11.48 -7.41 5.37
N CYS A 165 11.34 -8.42 6.22
CA CYS A 165 10.93 -8.23 7.62
C CYS A 165 11.93 -7.33 8.38
N ARG A 166 13.25 -7.52 8.17
CA ARG A 166 14.29 -6.64 8.74
C ARG A 166 14.19 -5.21 8.24
N TYR A 167 14.02 -5.03 6.94
CA TYR A 167 13.79 -3.72 6.35
C TYR A 167 12.58 -3.02 6.98
N MET A 168 11.51 -3.76 7.26
CA MET A 168 10.32 -3.26 7.96
C MET A 168 10.52 -3.05 9.47
N GLU A 169 11.72 -3.34 9.99
CA GLU A 169 12.07 -3.21 11.42
C GLU A 169 11.23 -4.11 12.34
N LEU A 170 10.87 -5.32 11.85
CA LEU A 170 10.25 -6.32 12.71
C LEU A 170 11.27 -6.88 13.71
N PRO A 171 10.86 -7.15 14.97
CA PRO A 171 11.67 -7.88 15.92
C PRO A 171 12.04 -9.28 15.41
N GLU A 172 13.30 -9.68 15.55
CA GLU A 172 13.82 -10.96 15.05
C GLU A 172 13.01 -12.18 15.55
N ASN A 173 12.58 -12.16 16.79
CA ASN A 173 11.77 -13.23 17.41
C ASN A 173 10.33 -13.32 16.86
N GLU A 174 9.91 -12.37 16.04
CA GLU A 174 8.57 -12.31 15.44
C GLU A 174 8.57 -12.67 13.95
N MET A 175 9.72 -12.59 13.28
CA MET A 175 9.83 -12.78 11.82
C MET A 175 9.31 -14.14 11.36
N ASP A 176 9.70 -15.23 12.03
CA ASP A 176 9.21 -16.57 11.68
C ASP A 176 7.71 -16.76 11.94
N LYS A 177 7.16 -16.00 12.89
CA LYS A 177 5.70 -16.04 13.16
C LYS A 177 4.92 -15.26 12.11
N MET A 178 5.52 -14.24 11.53
CA MET A 178 4.91 -13.42 10.48
C MET A 178 4.98 -14.08 9.10
N ILE A 179 6.08 -14.76 8.80
CA ILE A 179 6.25 -15.50 7.56
C ILE A 179 5.38 -16.77 7.61
N LYS A 180 4.31 -16.80 6.83
CA LYS A 180 3.38 -17.95 6.77
C LYS A 180 3.68 -18.81 5.57
N SER A 181 3.82 -20.11 5.81
CA SER A 181 3.85 -21.10 4.75
C SER A 181 2.44 -21.44 4.29
N GLY A 182 2.27 -21.69 3.00
CA GLY A 182 0.97 -21.99 2.44
C GLY A 182 1.06 -22.46 0.99
N PHE A 183 -0.11 -22.66 0.42
CA PHE A 183 -0.29 -22.93 -1.00
C PHE A 183 -1.11 -21.77 -1.57
N GLY A 184 -0.65 -21.11 -2.60
CA GLY A 184 -1.31 -19.91 -3.10
C GLY A 184 -1.41 -19.87 -4.62
N GLY A 185 -2.58 -19.47 -5.14
CA GLY A 185 -2.83 -19.25 -6.56
C GLY A 185 -2.58 -20.49 -7.42
N ALA A 186 -1.73 -20.35 -8.44
CA ALA A 186 -1.30 -21.45 -9.31
C ALA A 186 -0.34 -22.45 -8.64
N TYR A 187 0.04 -22.22 -7.38
CA TYR A 187 0.93 -23.10 -6.63
C TYR A 187 0.16 -24.26 -6.01
N THR A 188 0.51 -25.46 -6.43
CA THR A 188 -0.01 -26.73 -5.91
C THR A 188 0.79 -27.19 -4.69
N ARG A 189 0.43 -28.35 -4.12
CA ARG A 189 1.19 -28.99 -3.04
C ARG A 189 2.67 -29.18 -3.38
N ASP A 190 3.00 -29.33 -4.67
CA ASP A 190 4.36 -29.54 -5.16
C ASP A 190 5.20 -28.26 -5.20
N ASN A 191 4.55 -27.08 -5.11
CA ASN A 191 5.17 -25.77 -5.13
C ASN A 191 4.75 -24.93 -3.91
N PRO A 192 5.23 -25.24 -2.71
CA PRO A 192 4.89 -24.48 -1.51
C PRO A 192 5.48 -23.08 -1.56
N VAL A 193 4.76 -22.13 -0.99
CA VAL A 193 5.15 -20.73 -0.89
C VAL A 193 5.25 -20.28 0.55
N ASN A 194 6.00 -19.21 0.75
CA ASN A 194 5.97 -18.41 1.96
C ASN A 194 5.41 -17.03 1.62
N ASN A 195 4.68 -16.43 2.56
CA ASN A 195 4.16 -15.09 2.39
C ASN A 195 4.30 -14.27 3.67
N VAL A 196 4.42 -12.96 3.48
CA VAL A 196 4.35 -11.93 4.51
C VAL A 196 3.19 -11.01 4.16
N LYS A 197 2.37 -10.67 5.16
CA LYS A 197 1.29 -9.71 5.02
C LYS A 197 1.45 -8.59 6.04
N ILE A 198 1.47 -7.36 5.57
CA ILE A 198 1.54 -6.15 6.37
C ILE A 198 0.26 -5.34 6.16
N CYS A 199 -0.41 -4.97 7.24
CA CYS A 199 -1.61 -4.15 7.17
C CYS A 199 -1.30 -2.73 7.66
N SER A 200 -1.18 -1.78 6.74
CA SER A 200 -0.96 -0.37 7.05
C SER A 200 -1.48 0.50 5.92
N LEU A 201 -2.46 1.32 6.23
CA LEU A 201 -2.97 2.31 5.26
C LEU A 201 -1.90 3.31 4.85
N ASN A 202 -1.02 3.71 5.78
CA ASN A 202 0.06 4.64 5.48
C ASN A 202 1.06 4.06 4.48
N ILE A 203 1.49 2.80 4.66
CA ILE A 203 2.35 2.11 3.70
C ILE A 203 1.66 1.98 2.34
N ILE A 204 0.38 1.60 2.31
CA ILE A 204 -0.36 1.47 1.05
C ILE A 204 -0.45 2.80 0.33
N LYS A 205 -0.83 3.88 1.03
CA LYS A 205 -0.87 5.23 0.47
C LYS A 205 0.49 5.65 -0.09
N ASN A 206 1.56 5.44 0.68
CA ASN A 206 2.92 5.76 0.24
C ASN A 206 3.33 4.96 -1.01
N LEU A 207 2.92 3.70 -1.13
CA LEU A 207 3.16 2.88 -2.31
C LEU A 207 2.33 3.34 -3.52
N GLU A 208 1.05 3.68 -3.31
CA GLU A 208 0.17 4.19 -4.38
C GLU A 208 0.67 5.51 -4.95
N GLU A 209 1.16 6.43 -4.12
CA GLU A 209 1.81 7.67 -4.55
C GLU A 209 3.06 7.43 -5.41
N LYS A 210 3.67 6.26 -5.31
CA LYS A 210 4.84 5.83 -6.08
C LYS A 210 4.50 4.88 -7.23
N GLY A 211 3.21 4.79 -7.57
CA GLY A 211 2.74 4.04 -8.74
C GLY A 211 2.43 2.56 -8.50
N VAL A 212 2.52 2.07 -7.26
CA VAL A 212 2.14 0.70 -6.92
C VAL A 212 0.65 0.66 -6.54
N SER A 213 -0.20 0.17 -7.41
CA SER A 213 -1.65 0.11 -7.22
C SER A 213 -2.20 -1.31 -7.08
N PRO A 214 -3.39 -1.49 -6.50
CA PRO A 214 -4.10 -2.77 -6.55
C PRO A 214 -4.34 -3.23 -8.00
N ARG A 215 -4.27 -4.55 -8.24
CA ARG A 215 -4.50 -5.14 -9.59
C ARG A 215 -3.61 -4.53 -10.67
N LYS A 216 -2.34 -4.29 -10.34
CA LYS A 216 -1.36 -3.59 -11.18
C LYS A 216 -0.91 -4.34 -12.43
N SER A 217 -1.07 -5.67 -12.51
CA SER A 217 -0.51 -6.51 -13.58
C SER A 217 -0.75 -5.93 -14.98
N GLY A 218 0.32 -5.64 -15.69
CA GLY A 218 0.32 -5.02 -17.02
C GLY A 218 0.01 -3.51 -17.04
N LYS A 219 -0.11 -2.86 -15.85
CA LYS A 219 -0.40 -1.42 -15.70
C LYS A 219 0.62 -0.71 -14.80
N GLU A 220 1.68 -1.40 -14.42
CA GLU A 220 2.73 -0.86 -13.56
C GLU A 220 3.38 0.34 -14.23
N LYS A 221 3.63 1.39 -13.43
CA LYS A 221 4.38 2.57 -13.86
C LYS A 221 5.73 2.61 -13.15
N PRO A 222 6.80 2.98 -13.86
CA PRO A 222 8.10 3.12 -13.23
C PRO A 222 8.12 4.31 -12.27
N TYR A 223 8.76 4.14 -11.12
CA TYR A 223 9.10 5.23 -10.24
C TYR A 223 10.43 5.82 -10.66
N ILE A 224 10.49 7.14 -10.81
CA ILE A 224 11.73 7.85 -11.18
C ILE A 224 12.47 8.25 -9.91
N CYS A 225 13.61 7.63 -9.70
CA CYS A 225 14.43 7.89 -8.53
C CYS A 225 15.19 9.23 -8.65
N LYS A 226 15.62 9.78 -7.50
CA LYS A 226 16.32 11.09 -7.44
C LYS A 226 17.72 11.05 -8.06
N ASN A 227 18.35 9.90 -8.08
CA ASN A 227 19.70 9.72 -8.60
C ASN A 227 19.91 8.29 -9.15
N ILE A 228 21.00 8.11 -9.87
CA ILE A 228 21.29 6.86 -10.59
C ILE A 228 21.53 5.66 -9.66
N GLU A 229 22.05 5.85 -8.47
CA GLU A 229 22.31 4.75 -7.52
C GLU A 229 21.00 4.20 -6.96
N LEU A 230 20.05 5.07 -6.63
CA LEU A 230 18.71 4.65 -6.24
C LEU A 230 17.95 4.02 -7.40
N GLU A 231 18.12 4.56 -8.61
CA GLU A 231 17.50 4.03 -9.82
C GLU A 231 18.02 2.62 -10.14
N LYS A 232 19.35 2.41 -10.01
CA LYS A 232 19.99 1.10 -10.11
C LYS A 232 19.41 0.10 -9.10
N ALA A 233 19.22 0.52 -7.86
CA ALA A 233 18.63 -0.32 -6.81
C ALA A 233 17.15 -0.64 -7.10
N TYR A 234 16.36 0.34 -7.52
CA TYR A 234 14.96 0.16 -7.92
C TYR A 234 14.82 -0.85 -9.06
N ILE A 235 15.62 -0.68 -10.12
CA ILE A 235 15.59 -1.61 -11.26
C ILE A 235 16.06 -3.00 -10.83
N ARG A 236 17.06 -3.13 -9.95
CA ARG A 236 17.45 -4.43 -9.39
C ARG A 236 16.28 -5.08 -8.65
N GLY A 237 15.48 -4.32 -7.90
CA GLY A 237 14.25 -4.82 -7.28
C GLY A 237 13.25 -5.36 -8.30
N LEU A 238 13.01 -4.64 -9.42
CA LEU A 238 12.19 -5.12 -10.53
C LEU A 238 12.74 -6.41 -11.14
N ILE A 239 14.05 -6.47 -11.36
CA ILE A 239 14.72 -7.67 -11.89
C ILE A 239 14.58 -8.85 -10.94
N ASP A 240 14.72 -8.64 -9.64
CA ASP A 240 14.62 -9.70 -8.65
C ASP A 240 13.19 -10.24 -8.49
N GLY A 241 12.18 -9.40 -8.64
CA GLY A 241 10.78 -9.84 -8.74
C GLY A 241 10.52 -10.54 -10.08
N ASP A 242 10.25 -9.80 -11.10
CA ASP A 242 9.71 -10.27 -12.38
C ASP A 242 10.77 -10.57 -13.47
N GLY A 243 12.06 -10.41 -13.17
CA GLY A 243 13.13 -10.75 -14.10
C GLY A 243 13.46 -12.25 -14.13
N TYR A 244 14.09 -12.68 -15.21
CA TYR A 244 14.67 -14.01 -15.31
C TYR A 244 16.06 -13.97 -15.97
N ILE A 245 16.91 -14.91 -15.60
CA ILE A 245 18.26 -15.09 -16.12
C ILE A 245 18.38 -16.51 -16.65
N ARG A 246 18.75 -16.64 -17.93
CA ARG A 246 18.97 -17.94 -18.57
C ARG A 246 20.43 -18.31 -18.43
N LYS A 247 20.70 -19.41 -17.73
CA LYS A 247 22.06 -19.91 -17.51
C LYS A 247 22.72 -20.43 -18.79
N THR A 248 22.03 -21.28 -19.55
CA THR A 248 22.58 -22.02 -20.68
C THR A 248 22.62 -21.23 -21.98
N GLN A 249 21.80 -20.21 -22.13
CA GLN A 249 21.66 -19.42 -23.36
C GLN A 249 22.11 -17.96 -23.19
N TYR A 250 22.65 -17.61 -22.03
CA TYR A 250 23.06 -16.27 -21.69
C TYR A 250 22.01 -15.22 -22.10
N GLY A 251 20.91 -15.22 -21.37
CA GLY A 251 19.82 -14.29 -21.63
C GLY A 251 19.34 -13.63 -20.34
N PHE A 252 19.01 -12.36 -20.45
CA PHE A 252 18.35 -11.56 -19.44
C PHE A 252 16.95 -11.20 -19.93
N GLY A 253 15.96 -11.27 -19.09
CA GLY A 253 14.63 -10.81 -19.40
C GLY A 253 13.89 -10.24 -18.18
N LEU A 254 12.91 -9.39 -18.48
CA LEU A 254 12.01 -8.78 -17.52
C LEU A 254 10.58 -8.85 -18.07
N VAL A 255 9.63 -9.12 -17.20
CA VAL A 255 8.20 -9.16 -17.51
C VAL A 255 7.53 -8.01 -16.76
N GLY A 256 6.52 -7.36 -17.35
CA GLY A 256 5.78 -6.28 -16.72
C GLY A 256 4.88 -5.53 -17.69
N SER A 257 4.52 -4.29 -17.38
CA SER A 257 3.88 -3.39 -18.34
C SER A 257 4.85 -2.97 -19.45
N TYR A 258 4.32 -2.40 -20.54
CA TYR A 258 5.15 -1.81 -21.58
C TYR A 258 6.08 -0.73 -21.01
N GLU A 259 5.53 0.13 -20.17
CA GLU A 259 6.24 1.25 -19.55
C GLU A 259 7.41 0.78 -18.66
N ILE A 260 7.24 -0.29 -17.88
CA ILE A 260 8.33 -0.89 -17.10
C ILE A 260 9.41 -1.48 -17.99
N CYS A 261 9.01 -2.25 -19.02
CA CYS A 261 9.96 -2.85 -19.96
C CYS A 261 10.76 -1.77 -20.73
N GLU A 262 10.08 -0.73 -21.18
CA GLU A 262 10.70 0.38 -21.91
C GLU A 262 11.63 1.20 -21.00
N TYR A 263 11.21 1.50 -19.78
CA TYR A 263 12.02 2.20 -18.79
C TYR A 263 13.33 1.46 -18.50
N VAL A 264 13.25 0.16 -18.19
CA VAL A 264 14.44 -0.66 -17.91
C VAL A 264 15.33 -0.79 -19.16
N LYS A 265 14.75 -0.95 -20.35
CA LYS A 265 15.48 -0.95 -21.60
C LYS A 265 16.27 0.34 -21.82
N ASN A 266 15.61 1.49 -21.67
CA ASN A 266 16.24 2.80 -21.86
C ASN A 266 17.36 3.02 -20.83
N PHE A 267 17.16 2.60 -19.57
CA PHE A 267 18.23 2.65 -18.59
C PHE A 267 19.44 1.82 -19.01
N ILE A 268 19.23 0.59 -19.48
CA ILE A 268 20.32 -0.31 -19.93
C ILE A 268 21.08 0.31 -21.09
N VAL A 269 20.37 0.83 -22.10
CA VAL A 269 20.99 1.44 -23.30
C VAL A 269 21.81 2.67 -22.91
N ASN A 270 21.29 3.51 -22.04
CA ASN A 270 21.94 4.76 -21.68
C ASN A 270 23.14 4.59 -20.73
N ASN A 271 23.15 3.53 -19.91
CA ASN A 271 24.13 3.41 -18.81
C ASN A 271 25.02 2.17 -18.87
N ILE A 272 24.66 1.13 -19.64
CA ILE A 272 25.33 -0.17 -19.53
C ILE A 272 25.87 -0.67 -20.86
N THR A 273 25.00 -0.89 -21.85
CA THR A 273 25.39 -1.49 -23.13
C THR A 273 24.32 -1.32 -24.20
N ASP A 274 24.75 -1.20 -25.45
CA ASP A 274 23.84 -1.26 -26.58
C ASP A 274 23.14 -2.60 -26.69
N ILE A 275 21.86 -2.55 -27.03
CA ILE A 275 21.02 -3.73 -27.28
C ILE A 275 20.27 -3.59 -28.59
N SER A 276 19.88 -4.71 -29.21
CA SER A 276 19.15 -4.69 -30.45
C SER A 276 17.80 -3.97 -30.37
N ARG A 277 17.28 -3.43 -31.48
CA ARG A 277 16.12 -2.55 -31.48
C ARG A 277 14.81 -3.20 -31.02
N ASN A 278 14.60 -4.49 -31.27
CA ASN A 278 13.31 -5.19 -31.04
C ASN A 278 13.37 -6.14 -29.85
N ASN A 279 13.62 -5.59 -28.65
CA ASN A 279 13.79 -6.39 -27.43
C ASN A 279 12.51 -6.46 -26.58
N ILE A 280 11.50 -5.63 -26.85
CA ILE A 280 10.23 -5.64 -26.12
C ILE A 280 9.17 -6.30 -27.00
N ARG A 281 8.48 -7.31 -26.44
CA ARG A 281 7.45 -8.07 -27.16
C ARG A 281 6.22 -8.20 -26.28
N GLU A 282 5.05 -8.06 -26.89
CA GLU A 282 3.77 -8.33 -26.26
C GLU A 282 3.62 -9.82 -25.94
N HIS A 283 3.06 -10.11 -24.78
CA HIS A 283 2.75 -11.46 -24.30
C HIS A 283 1.42 -11.48 -23.54
N GLY A 284 0.32 -11.48 -24.26
CA GLY A 284 -1.02 -11.35 -23.70
C GLY A 284 -1.24 -9.96 -23.10
N VAL A 285 -1.55 -9.89 -21.81
CA VAL A 285 -1.78 -8.63 -21.07
C VAL A 285 -0.51 -7.99 -20.52
N ILE A 286 0.64 -8.64 -20.71
CA ILE A 286 1.95 -8.20 -20.21
C ILE A 286 2.95 -8.09 -21.35
N TRP A 287 4.07 -7.45 -21.08
CA TRP A 287 5.17 -7.28 -22.01
C TRP A 287 6.42 -7.97 -21.50
N LYS A 288 7.32 -8.32 -22.40
CA LYS A 288 8.63 -8.91 -22.09
C LYS A 288 9.74 -8.11 -22.74
N LEU A 289 10.70 -7.71 -21.93
CA LEU A 289 12.01 -7.29 -22.38
C LEU A 289 12.92 -8.52 -22.41
N GLU A 290 13.53 -8.82 -23.56
CA GLU A 290 14.47 -9.94 -23.72
C GLU A 290 15.77 -9.46 -24.35
N ILE A 291 16.88 -9.72 -23.66
CA ILE A 291 18.23 -9.40 -24.12
C ILE A 291 19.03 -10.71 -24.13
N ASN A 292 19.52 -11.08 -25.31
CA ASN A 292 20.29 -12.30 -25.51
C ASN A 292 21.75 -11.96 -25.81
N GLY A 293 22.63 -12.87 -25.46
CA GLY A 293 24.06 -12.74 -25.70
C GLY A 293 24.84 -12.64 -24.39
N ARG A 294 25.96 -13.39 -24.34
CA ARG A 294 26.78 -13.51 -23.12
C ARG A 294 27.32 -12.16 -22.65
N VAL A 295 27.87 -11.38 -23.59
CA VAL A 295 28.51 -10.10 -23.27
C VAL A 295 27.50 -9.11 -22.67
N GLN A 296 26.37 -8.93 -23.34
CA GLN A 296 25.32 -8.00 -22.87
C GLN A 296 24.75 -8.46 -21.53
N THR A 297 24.41 -9.73 -21.41
CA THR A 297 23.86 -10.28 -20.17
C THR A 297 24.83 -10.12 -19.01
N SER A 298 26.12 -10.45 -19.21
CA SER A 298 27.13 -10.29 -18.15
C SER A 298 27.32 -8.84 -17.74
N LYS A 299 27.40 -7.89 -18.66
CA LYS A 299 27.47 -6.45 -18.35
C LYS A 299 26.26 -5.97 -17.56
N ILE A 300 25.05 -6.40 -17.92
CA ILE A 300 23.81 -6.05 -17.21
C ILE A 300 23.85 -6.60 -15.79
N LEU A 301 24.17 -7.88 -15.62
CA LEU A 301 24.21 -8.50 -14.31
C LEU A 301 25.33 -7.92 -13.44
N GLU A 302 26.51 -7.67 -14.00
CA GLU A 302 27.61 -7.00 -13.29
C GLU A 302 27.16 -5.62 -12.80
N TYR A 303 26.54 -4.82 -13.66
CA TYR A 303 26.08 -3.48 -13.29
C TYR A 303 25.11 -3.49 -12.12
N PHE A 304 24.10 -4.38 -12.15
CA PHE A 304 23.05 -4.40 -11.12
C PHE A 304 23.46 -5.14 -9.84
N TYR A 305 24.31 -6.17 -9.92
CA TYR A 305 24.60 -7.02 -8.76
C TYR A 305 25.98 -6.77 -8.13
N LYS A 306 26.96 -6.26 -8.86
CA LYS A 306 28.28 -5.96 -8.29
C LYS A 306 28.16 -4.94 -7.17
N ASN A 307 28.71 -5.29 -6.00
CA ASN A 307 28.69 -4.46 -4.78
C ASN A 307 27.28 -4.11 -4.30
N SER A 308 26.24 -4.88 -4.64
CA SER A 308 24.89 -4.67 -4.13
C SER A 308 24.78 -5.17 -2.69
N ASN A 309 24.23 -4.33 -1.80
CA ASN A 309 23.97 -4.71 -0.40
C ASN A 309 22.72 -5.56 -0.25
N ILE A 310 21.75 -5.38 -1.16
CA ILE A 310 20.48 -6.11 -1.12
C ILE A 310 20.13 -6.68 -2.50
N HIS A 311 19.81 -7.97 -2.54
CA HIS A 311 19.44 -8.71 -3.74
C HIS A 311 18.74 -10.03 -3.38
N LEU A 312 18.07 -10.65 -4.35
CA LEU A 312 17.55 -12.02 -4.25
C LEU A 312 18.70 -13.01 -4.45
N ASN A 313 19.05 -13.74 -3.41
CA ASN A 313 20.21 -14.63 -3.39
C ASN A 313 20.27 -15.59 -4.59
N ARG A 314 19.13 -16.14 -5.00
CA ARG A 314 19.06 -17.07 -6.13
C ARG A 314 19.53 -16.44 -7.45
N LYS A 315 19.19 -15.18 -7.71
CA LYS A 315 19.62 -14.46 -8.94
C LYS A 315 21.04 -13.96 -8.82
N TYR A 316 21.42 -13.47 -7.65
CA TYR A 316 22.80 -13.08 -7.36
C TYR A 316 23.79 -14.25 -7.54
N ASN A 317 23.42 -15.44 -7.08
CA ASN A 317 24.27 -16.63 -7.25
C ASN A 317 24.45 -17.03 -8.73
N ILE A 318 23.48 -16.74 -9.61
CA ILE A 318 23.67 -16.93 -11.05
C ILE A 318 24.71 -15.94 -11.60
N TYR A 319 24.64 -14.67 -11.14
CA TYR A 319 25.66 -13.69 -11.53
C TYR A 319 27.06 -14.12 -11.10
N ILE A 320 27.23 -14.51 -9.83
CA ILE A 320 28.56 -14.89 -9.30
C ILE A 320 29.11 -16.13 -9.99
N ASN A 321 28.29 -17.16 -10.21
CA ASN A 321 28.78 -18.46 -10.71
C ASN A 321 28.89 -18.53 -12.24
N ASP A 322 28.03 -17.84 -12.97
CA ASP A 322 27.88 -18.05 -14.40
C ASP A 322 28.30 -16.80 -15.23
N HIS A 323 28.37 -15.62 -14.61
CA HIS A 323 28.57 -14.35 -15.31
C HIS A 323 29.66 -13.43 -14.70
N ASN A 324 30.26 -13.82 -13.59
CA ASN A 324 31.39 -13.08 -13.04
C ASN A 324 32.61 -13.35 -13.94
N ILE A 325 33.00 -12.37 -14.75
CA ILE A 325 34.13 -12.42 -15.70
C ILE A 325 35.36 -11.78 -15.08
#